data_8744b3010d7fbf2789e9afeadb55c446
#
_entry.id   8744b3010d7fbf2789e9afeadb55c446
#
_cell.length_a   1.000
_cell.length_b   1.000
_cell.length_c   1.000
_cell.angle_alpha   90.00
_cell.angle_beta   90.00
_cell.angle_gamma   90.00
#
_symmetry.space_group_name_H-M   'P 1'
#
loop_
_entity.id
_entity.type
_entity.pdbx_description
1 polymer ?
#
loop_
_entity_poly.entity_id
_entity_poly.type
_entity_poly.pdbx_seq_one_letter_code
_entity_poly.pdbx_strand_id
1 'polypeptide(L)'
;MPAQAFEGRECVCQFRRGICDQSCVRDMLETPLYMTAIKLKGRRCLVVGGGDVGLEKVEGLLACDADVTLIAPLAHPELESLAAEGSIVWEKRAYAGAADLAGAFMVIAATDDSEVNIGVYDDAERRSMLVNVVDVPPLCNLILPAIVRSGPLAIAISTAGASPALAKRMKREISQSFGEPYARLAVILNDHRGWAKGTLPTYQDRKEFFEGIVNGDPDPIELIKRGREDELRRLIEERKAQYPAALGASA
;
A
#
# COMPACT_ATOMS: atom_id res chain seq x y z
N MET A 1 25.39 23.81 -4.62
CA MET A 1 26.08 22.71 -3.93
C MET A 1 26.01 21.50 -4.83
N PRO A 2 27.11 20.83 -5.19
CA PRO A 2 27.09 19.71 -6.10
C PRO A 2 26.50 18.49 -5.38
N ALA A 3 25.60 17.78 -6.08
CA ALA A 3 25.01 16.52 -5.65
C ALA A 3 26.14 15.49 -5.43
N GLN A 4 26.28 15.01 -4.20
CA GLN A 4 27.12 13.86 -3.92
C GLN A 4 26.50 12.63 -4.58
N ALA A 5 27.25 12.02 -5.45
CA ALA A 5 26.87 10.81 -6.15
C ALA A 5 26.72 9.65 -5.15
N PHE A 6 25.62 8.95 -5.24
CA PHE A 6 25.20 7.84 -4.43
C PHE A 6 26.30 6.76 -4.24
N GLU A 7 26.76 6.57 -3.03
CA GLU A 7 27.66 5.48 -2.59
C GLU A 7 26.95 4.11 -2.46
N GLY A 8 25.70 3.99 -2.90
CA GLY A 8 24.91 2.75 -2.80
C GLY A 8 25.50 1.53 -3.52
N ARG A 9 26.44 1.72 -4.42
CA ARG A 9 27.13 0.61 -5.11
C ARG A 9 28.10 -0.18 -4.23
N GLU A 10 28.67 0.43 -3.20
CA GLU A 10 29.58 -0.27 -2.29
C GLU A 10 28.85 -1.24 -1.37
N CYS A 11 27.64 -0.90 -0.92
CA CYS A 11 26.82 -1.76 -0.07
C CYS A 11 26.38 -3.05 -0.79
N VAL A 12 25.96 -2.97 -2.04
CA VAL A 12 25.60 -4.15 -2.84
C VAL A 12 26.83 -5.04 -3.08
N CYS A 13 28.01 -4.44 -3.30
CA CYS A 13 29.27 -5.19 -3.46
C CYS A 13 29.67 -5.94 -2.18
N GLN A 14 29.43 -5.36 -1.01
CA GLN A 14 29.71 -6.00 0.28
C GLN A 14 28.73 -7.14 0.58
N PHE A 15 27.44 -6.96 0.23
CA PHE A 15 26.44 -8.03 0.35
C PHE A 15 26.80 -9.24 -0.53
N ARG A 16 27.26 -9.00 -1.78
CA ARG A 16 27.78 -10.06 -2.69
C ARG A 16 28.97 -10.83 -2.12
N ARG A 17 29.70 -10.27 -1.15
CA ARG A 17 30.81 -10.92 -0.45
C ARG A 17 30.42 -11.59 0.88
N GLY A 18 29.11 -11.64 1.20
CA GLY A 18 28.63 -12.17 2.47
C GLY A 18 28.93 -11.30 3.69
N ILE A 19 29.35 -10.04 3.47
CA ILE A 19 29.71 -9.09 4.54
C ILE A 19 28.66 -7.98 4.53
N CYS A 20 27.48 -8.27 5.10
CA CYS A 20 26.52 -7.20 5.39
C CYS A 20 26.85 -6.66 6.79
N ASP A 21 27.43 -5.48 6.87
CA ASP A 21 27.71 -4.82 8.14
C ASP A 21 26.56 -3.86 8.54
N GLN A 22 26.69 -3.30 9.74
CA GLN A 22 25.70 -2.37 10.32
C GLN A 22 25.56 -1.05 9.53
N SER A 23 26.43 -0.76 8.56
CA SER A 23 26.36 0.47 7.76
C SER A 23 25.16 0.48 6.82
N CYS A 24 24.78 -0.66 6.25
CA CYS A 24 23.61 -0.80 5.39
C CYS A 24 22.28 -0.57 6.15
N VAL A 25 22.22 -0.96 7.43
CA VAL A 25 21.03 -0.71 8.26
C VAL A 25 20.94 0.77 8.64
N ARG A 26 22.08 1.45 8.83
CA ARG A 26 22.09 2.90 9.12
C ARG A 26 21.58 3.72 7.96
N ASP A 27 21.92 3.37 6.72
CA ASP A 27 21.48 4.09 5.54
C ASP A 27 19.94 4.15 5.44
N MET A 28 19.25 3.06 5.77
CA MET A 28 17.78 3.06 5.80
C MET A 28 17.17 3.94 6.89
N LEU A 29 17.82 4.02 8.07
CA LEU A 29 17.34 4.87 9.17
C LEU A 29 17.58 6.37 8.90
N GLU A 30 18.60 6.68 8.09
CA GLU A 30 19.03 8.04 7.77
C GLU A 30 18.35 8.58 6.51
N THR A 31 17.79 7.71 5.66
CA THR A 31 17.11 8.13 4.42
C THR A 31 15.62 8.34 4.64
N PRO A 32 15.10 9.57 4.51
CA PRO A 32 13.67 9.83 4.60
C PRO A 32 12.90 9.10 3.49
N LEU A 33 11.90 8.29 3.88
CA LEU A 33 11.05 7.59 2.92
C LEU A 33 9.88 8.48 2.48
N TYR A 34 9.65 8.56 1.17
CA TYR A 34 8.45 9.21 0.63
C TYR A 34 7.26 8.25 0.72
N MET A 35 6.33 8.54 1.67
CA MET A 35 5.15 7.71 1.89
C MET A 35 4.07 8.04 0.87
N THR A 36 3.68 7.04 0.09
CA THR A 36 2.67 7.18 -0.97
C THR A 36 1.75 5.96 -1.04
N ALA A 37 0.58 6.14 -1.64
CA ALA A 37 -0.31 5.06 -2.02
C ALA A 37 -0.27 4.86 -3.54
N ILE A 38 -0.04 3.63 -3.98
CA ILE A 38 0.06 3.26 -5.39
C ILE A 38 -1.20 2.51 -5.81
N LYS A 39 -1.80 2.92 -6.93
CA LYS A 39 -2.93 2.21 -7.54
C LYS A 39 -2.40 1.08 -8.41
N LEU A 40 -2.64 -0.17 -8.00
CA LEU A 40 -2.14 -1.37 -8.70
C LEU A 40 -3.16 -2.01 -9.63
N LYS A 41 -4.42 -1.61 -9.59
CA LYS A 41 -5.48 -2.19 -10.43
C LYS A 41 -5.09 -2.23 -11.91
N GLY A 42 -5.07 -3.44 -12.47
CA GLY A 42 -4.69 -3.69 -13.87
C GLY A 42 -3.20 -3.45 -14.16
N ARG A 43 -2.34 -3.40 -13.13
CA ARG A 43 -0.89 -3.34 -13.32
C ARG A 43 -0.27 -4.69 -13.05
N ARG A 44 0.57 -5.15 -13.97
CA ARG A 44 1.31 -6.39 -13.80
C ARG A 44 2.34 -6.24 -12.68
N CYS A 45 2.21 -7.06 -11.64
CA CYS A 45 3.15 -7.16 -10.52
C CYS A 45 3.77 -8.55 -10.53
N LEU A 46 5.10 -8.62 -10.49
CA LEU A 46 5.82 -9.86 -10.49
C LEU A 46 6.24 -10.26 -9.08
N VAL A 47 6.03 -11.52 -8.72
CA VAL A 47 6.58 -12.13 -7.51
C VAL A 47 7.50 -13.27 -7.92
N VAL A 48 8.74 -13.25 -7.44
CA VAL A 48 9.73 -14.30 -7.65
C VAL A 48 9.93 -15.03 -6.32
N GLY A 49 9.53 -16.32 -6.28
CA GLY A 49 9.52 -17.12 -5.07
C GLY A 49 8.12 -17.54 -4.63
N GLY A 50 7.91 -18.85 -4.47
CA GLY A 50 6.59 -19.46 -4.21
C GLY A 50 6.39 -20.00 -2.80
N GLY A 51 7.23 -19.64 -1.81
CA GLY A 51 7.08 -20.03 -0.41
C GLY A 51 6.01 -19.22 0.34
N ASP A 52 5.94 -19.38 1.68
CA ASP A 52 5.00 -18.68 2.57
C ASP A 52 5.10 -17.17 2.43
N VAL A 53 6.31 -16.63 2.31
CA VAL A 53 6.54 -15.19 2.11
C VAL A 53 6.03 -14.73 0.75
N GLY A 54 6.25 -15.53 -0.30
CA GLY A 54 5.71 -15.28 -1.64
C GLY A 54 4.18 -15.22 -1.62
N LEU A 55 3.52 -16.14 -0.90
CA LEU A 55 2.06 -16.16 -0.69
C LEU A 55 1.59 -14.85 -0.04
N GLU A 56 2.19 -14.44 1.08
CA GLU A 56 1.83 -13.18 1.76
C GLU A 56 1.90 -11.97 0.81
N LYS A 57 2.92 -11.93 -0.07
CA LYS A 57 3.08 -10.82 -1.02
C LYS A 57 2.05 -10.88 -2.14
N VAL A 58 1.76 -12.06 -2.67
CA VAL A 58 0.70 -12.28 -3.67
C VAL A 58 -0.66 -11.83 -3.13
N GLU A 59 -1.04 -12.27 -1.92
CA GLU A 59 -2.30 -11.85 -1.28
C GLU A 59 -2.38 -10.33 -1.11
N GLY A 60 -1.28 -9.70 -0.67
CA GLY A 60 -1.21 -8.25 -0.52
C GLY A 60 -1.39 -7.48 -1.85
N LEU A 61 -0.89 -8.02 -2.95
CA LEU A 61 -1.05 -7.46 -4.30
C LEU A 61 -2.46 -7.68 -4.84
N LEU A 62 -3.03 -8.88 -4.67
CA LEU A 62 -4.41 -9.20 -5.05
C LEU A 62 -5.43 -8.33 -4.31
N ALA A 63 -5.19 -8.05 -3.02
CA ALA A 63 -6.02 -7.12 -2.24
C ALA A 63 -6.00 -5.67 -2.78
N CYS A 64 -5.13 -5.36 -3.74
CA CYS A 64 -5.02 -4.08 -4.44
C CYS A 64 -5.44 -4.17 -5.92
N ASP A 65 -6.13 -5.24 -6.34
CA ASP A 65 -6.55 -5.52 -7.72
C ASP A 65 -5.36 -5.55 -8.71
N ALA A 66 -4.17 -5.97 -8.29
CA ALA A 66 -3.02 -6.11 -9.18
C ALA A 66 -3.15 -7.37 -10.06
N ASP A 67 -2.61 -7.30 -11.28
CA ASP A 67 -2.43 -8.46 -12.14
C ASP A 67 -1.14 -9.18 -11.74
N VAL A 68 -1.25 -10.26 -10.95
CA VAL A 68 -0.09 -10.92 -10.37
C VAL A 68 0.43 -12.03 -11.26
N THR A 69 1.75 -12.00 -11.52
CA THR A 69 2.51 -13.10 -12.10
C THR A 69 3.47 -13.66 -11.04
N LEU A 70 3.41 -14.95 -10.80
CA LEU A 70 4.35 -15.68 -9.94
C LEU A 70 5.36 -16.42 -10.80
N ILE A 71 6.66 -16.28 -10.51
CA ILE A 71 7.72 -17.12 -11.08
C ILE A 71 8.35 -17.92 -9.94
N ALA A 72 8.12 -19.23 -9.95
CA ALA A 72 8.69 -20.15 -8.99
C ALA A 72 8.64 -21.58 -9.52
N PRO A 73 9.70 -22.41 -9.35
CA PRO A 73 9.67 -23.83 -9.75
C PRO A 73 8.68 -24.65 -8.90
N LEU A 74 8.50 -24.28 -7.63
CA LEU A 74 7.54 -24.85 -6.68
C LEU A 74 6.76 -23.73 -6.04
N ALA A 75 5.50 -23.97 -5.67
CA ALA A 75 4.65 -22.99 -5.02
C ALA A 75 3.92 -23.60 -3.81
N HIS A 76 3.61 -22.75 -2.84
CA HIS A 76 2.72 -23.09 -1.72
C HIS A 76 1.36 -23.57 -2.27
N PRO A 77 0.68 -24.57 -1.65
CA PRO A 77 -0.60 -25.09 -2.14
C PRO A 77 -1.68 -24.03 -2.41
N GLU A 78 -1.73 -22.96 -1.61
CA GLU A 78 -2.67 -21.87 -1.83
C GLU A 78 -2.34 -21.05 -3.09
N LEU A 79 -1.06 -20.88 -3.42
CA LEU A 79 -0.64 -20.24 -4.68
C LEU A 79 -1.00 -21.12 -5.89
N GLU A 80 -0.90 -22.44 -5.75
CA GLU A 80 -1.35 -23.38 -6.78
C GLU A 80 -2.88 -23.27 -7.00
N SER A 81 -3.65 -23.15 -5.92
CA SER A 81 -5.11 -22.94 -5.98
C SER A 81 -5.46 -21.61 -6.66
N LEU A 82 -4.82 -20.51 -6.27
CA LEU A 82 -5.02 -19.20 -6.88
C LEU A 82 -4.69 -19.20 -8.39
N ALA A 83 -3.66 -19.95 -8.79
CA ALA A 83 -3.31 -20.10 -10.21
C ALA A 83 -4.34 -20.96 -10.96
N ALA A 84 -4.84 -22.04 -10.35
CA ALA A 84 -5.87 -22.90 -10.94
C ALA A 84 -7.21 -22.16 -11.13
N GLU A 85 -7.54 -21.24 -10.22
CA GLU A 85 -8.71 -20.35 -10.28
C GLU A 85 -8.54 -19.19 -11.29
N GLY A 86 -7.32 -18.99 -11.82
CA GLY A 86 -7.01 -17.89 -12.72
C GLY A 86 -6.84 -16.53 -12.01
N SER A 87 -6.74 -16.50 -10.68
CA SER A 87 -6.50 -15.29 -9.91
C SER A 87 -5.08 -14.75 -10.08
N ILE A 88 -4.12 -15.62 -10.40
CA ILE A 88 -2.73 -15.28 -10.71
C ILE A 88 -2.26 -16.07 -11.94
N VAL A 89 -1.20 -15.59 -12.58
CA VAL A 89 -0.47 -16.35 -13.58
C VAL A 89 0.75 -16.97 -12.91
N TRP A 90 0.85 -18.31 -12.88
CA TRP A 90 2.01 -19.00 -12.34
C TRP A 90 2.87 -19.59 -13.47
N GLU A 91 4.09 -19.11 -13.57
CA GLU A 91 5.13 -19.66 -14.43
C GLU A 91 6.00 -20.62 -13.63
N LYS A 92 5.76 -21.94 -13.81
CA LYS A 92 6.42 -23.02 -13.07
C LYS A 92 7.87 -23.22 -13.52
N ARG A 93 8.71 -22.24 -13.26
CA ARG A 93 10.14 -22.23 -13.59
C ARG A 93 10.94 -21.30 -12.68
N ALA A 94 12.26 -21.39 -12.75
CA ALA A 94 13.13 -20.39 -12.12
C ALA A 94 13.09 -19.05 -12.86
N TYR A 95 13.46 -17.97 -12.18
CA TYR A 95 13.71 -16.67 -12.76
C TYR A 95 14.84 -16.76 -13.78
N ALA A 96 14.65 -16.22 -14.98
CA ALA A 96 15.58 -16.36 -16.10
C ALA A 96 16.30 -15.04 -16.46
N GLY A 97 16.04 -13.96 -15.74
CA GLY A 97 16.70 -12.67 -15.92
C GLY A 97 15.78 -11.56 -16.40
N ALA A 98 16.37 -10.48 -16.89
CA ALA A 98 15.69 -9.21 -17.18
C ALA A 98 14.47 -9.31 -18.13
N ALA A 99 14.39 -10.37 -18.99
CA ALA A 99 13.23 -10.57 -19.87
C ALA A 99 11.94 -10.82 -19.10
N ASP A 100 12.02 -11.45 -17.92
CA ASP A 100 10.87 -11.75 -17.06
C ASP A 100 10.20 -10.48 -16.51
N LEU A 101 10.97 -9.40 -16.40
CA LEU A 101 10.47 -8.10 -15.94
C LEU A 101 9.72 -7.31 -17.03
N ALA A 102 9.65 -7.82 -18.26
CA ALA A 102 9.02 -7.09 -19.36
C ALA A 102 7.54 -6.81 -19.06
N GLY A 103 7.13 -5.54 -19.13
CA GLY A 103 5.77 -5.09 -18.85
C GLY A 103 5.35 -5.12 -17.38
N ALA A 104 6.21 -5.55 -16.44
CA ALA A 104 5.91 -5.45 -15.02
C ALA A 104 6.05 -4.00 -14.53
N PHE A 105 5.14 -3.61 -13.65
CA PHE A 105 5.19 -2.32 -12.97
C PHE A 105 6.13 -2.36 -11.75
N MET A 106 6.14 -3.48 -11.06
CA MET A 106 7.00 -3.72 -9.90
C MET A 106 7.33 -5.21 -9.78
N VAL A 107 8.41 -5.50 -9.03
CA VAL A 107 8.81 -6.87 -8.70
C VAL A 107 9.07 -7.01 -7.21
N ILE A 108 8.69 -8.17 -6.66
CA ILE A 108 9.02 -8.59 -5.30
C ILE A 108 9.81 -9.89 -5.41
N ALA A 109 11.04 -9.90 -4.86
CA ALA A 109 11.85 -11.10 -4.74
C ALA A 109 11.70 -11.67 -3.31
N ALA A 110 11.19 -12.90 -3.23
CA ALA A 110 10.86 -13.61 -2.00
C ALA A 110 11.37 -15.06 -2.07
N THR A 111 12.60 -15.24 -2.55
CA THR A 111 13.26 -16.55 -2.64
C THR A 111 14.29 -16.72 -1.53
N ASP A 112 14.63 -17.98 -1.22
CA ASP A 112 15.75 -18.32 -0.32
C ASP A 112 17.11 -18.26 -1.03
N ASP A 113 17.12 -18.07 -2.35
CA ASP A 113 18.32 -17.98 -3.16
C ASP A 113 18.76 -16.52 -3.29
N SER A 114 19.84 -16.17 -2.58
CA SER A 114 20.39 -14.81 -2.58
C SER A 114 20.89 -14.36 -3.95
N GLU A 115 21.43 -15.25 -4.78
CA GLU A 115 21.90 -14.91 -6.13
C GLU A 115 20.75 -14.55 -7.05
N VAL A 116 19.63 -15.29 -6.95
CA VAL A 116 18.39 -14.95 -7.67
C VAL A 116 17.88 -13.59 -7.21
N ASN A 117 17.80 -13.34 -5.90
CA ASN A 117 17.33 -12.08 -5.34
C ASN A 117 18.16 -10.88 -5.79
N ILE A 118 19.49 -11.01 -5.80
CA ILE A 118 20.43 -10.00 -6.32
C ILE A 118 20.20 -9.79 -7.83
N GLY A 119 20.05 -10.88 -8.58
CA GLY A 119 19.77 -10.82 -10.02
C GLY A 119 18.48 -10.05 -10.34
N VAL A 120 17.41 -10.32 -9.60
CA VAL A 120 16.14 -9.60 -9.72
C VAL A 120 16.31 -8.10 -9.42
N TYR A 121 17.03 -7.77 -8.34
CA TYR A 121 17.32 -6.39 -7.98
C TYR A 121 18.10 -5.66 -9.07
N ASP A 122 19.22 -6.24 -9.53
CA ASP A 122 20.07 -5.65 -10.57
C ASP A 122 19.29 -5.42 -11.88
N ASP A 123 18.43 -6.37 -12.24
CA ASP A 123 17.59 -6.27 -13.45
C ASP A 123 16.51 -5.19 -13.32
N ALA A 124 15.91 -5.06 -12.14
CA ALA A 124 14.90 -4.04 -11.86
C ALA A 124 15.51 -2.62 -11.78
N GLU A 125 16.64 -2.47 -11.11
CA GLU A 125 17.35 -1.18 -11.00
C GLU A 125 17.77 -0.65 -12.39
N ARG A 126 18.32 -1.52 -13.26
CA ARG A 126 18.66 -1.12 -14.64
C ARG A 126 17.46 -0.60 -15.45
N ARG A 127 16.24 -0.92 -15.03
CA ARG A 127 14.98 -0.50 -15.67
C ARG A 127 14.27 0.62 -14.90
N SER A 128 14.84 1.11 -13.82
CA SER A 128 14.19 2.07 -12.89
C SER A 128 12.83 1.57 -12.41
N MET A 129 12.72 0.26 -12.19
CA MET A 129 11.51 -0.42 -11.74
C MET A 129 11.44 -0.44 -10.23
N LEU A 130 10.22 -0.40 -9.67
CA LEU A 130 10.01 -0.60 -8.25
C LEU A 130 10.38 -2.04 -7.86
N VAL A 131 11.28 -2.20 -6.91
CA VAL A 131 11.76 -3.50 -6.43
C VAL A 131 11.80 -3.57 -4.92
N ASN A 132 11.31 -4.71 -4.41
CA ASN A 132 11.44 -5.09 -3.01
C ASN A 132 12.06 -6.48 -2.94
N VAL A 133 13.20 -6.61 -2.29
CA VAL A 133 13.78 -7.89 -1.91
C VAL A 133 13.47 -8.13 -0.45
N VAL A 134 12.72 -9.18 -0.16
CA VAL A 134 12.23 -9.42 1.20
C VAL A 134 13.40 -9.66 2.15
N ASP A 135 13.34 -9.03 3.32
CA ASP A 135 14.32 -9.08 4.39
C ASP A 135 15.73 -8.58 4.01
N VAL A 136 15.89 -7.95 2.84
CA VAL A 136 17.18 -7.40 2.38
C VAL A 136 17.03 -5.91 2.02
N PRO A 137 16.92 -5.01 3.02
CA PRO A 137 16.68 -3.59 2.81
C PRO A 137 17.61 -2.89 1.79
N PRO A 138 18.92 -3.20 1.74
CA PRO A 138 19.80 -2.59 0.76
C PRO A 138 19.48 -2.93 -0.70
N LEU A 139 18.71 -3.98 -0.93
CA LEU A 139 18.23 -4.41 -2.25
C LEU A 139 16.76 -3.98 -2.47
N CYS A 140 16.36 -2.82 -1.91
CA CYS A 140 15.01 -2.29 -2.04
C CYS A 140 15.03 -0.81 -2.41
N ASN A 141 14.33 -0.44 -3.46
CA ASN A 141 13.92 0.96 -3.71
C ASN A 141 12.44 1.18 -3.35
N LEU A 142 11.72 0.11 -2.99
CA LEU A 142 10.35 0.10 -2.49
C LEU A 142 10.30 -0.65 -1.17
N ILE A 143 9.90 0.03 -0.09
CA ILE A 143 9.67 -0.60 1.22
C ILE A 143 8.18 -0.82 1.42
N LEU A 144 7.81 -2.03 1.81
CA LEU A 144 6.43 -2.40 2.10
C LEU A 144 6.14 -2.18 3.60
N PRO A 145 5.37 -1.15 3.98
CA PRO A 145 5.06 -0.87 5.38
C PRO A 145 4.07 -1.88 5.95
N ALA A 146 3.97 -1.97 7.27
CA ALA A 146 2.85 -2.65 7.90
C ALA A 146 1.57 -1.84 7.64
N ILE A 147 0.48 -2.51 7.20
CA ILE A 147 -0.75 -1.83 6.82
C ILE A 147 -1.91 -2.30 7.70
N VAL A 148 -2.67 -1.34 8.23
CA VAL A 148 -4.02 -1.55 8.76
C VAL A 148 -5.01 -1.21 7.66
N ARG A 149 -5.94 -2.13 7.34
CA ARG A 149 -7.00 -1.92 6.35
C ARG A 149 -8.37 -2.18 7.00
N SER A 150 -9.32 -1.28 6.74
CA SER A 150 -10.73 -1.46 7.10
C SER A 150 -11.56 -0.73 6.05
N GLY A 151 -12.24 -1.46 5.15
CA GLY A 151 -12.95 -0.87 4.02
C GLY A 151 -12.05 0.10 3.21
N PRO A 152 -12.48 1.37 3.00
CA PRO A 152 -11.68 2.36 2.26
C PRO A 152 -10.54 2.95 3.08
N LEU A 153 -10.48 2.70 4.40
CA LEU A 153 -9.43 3.20 5.27
C LEU A 153 -8.17 2.35 5.11
N ALA A 154 -7.03 2.98 4.91
CA ALA A 154 -5.72 2.35 4.94
C ALA A 154 -4.74 3.23 5.72
N ILE A 155 -4.02 2.65 6.69
CA ILE A 155 -3.00 3.32 7.48
C ILE A 155 -1.70 2.54 7.32
N ALA A 156 -0.67 3.19 6.77
CA ALA A 156 0.65 2.60 6.60
C ALA A 156 1.56 2.98 7.78
N ILE A 157 2.28 1.99 8.31
CA ILE A 157 3.14 2.14 9.48
C ILE A 157 4.56 1.70 9.08
N SER A 158 5.50 2.61 9.12
CA SER A 158 6.91 2.33 8.89
C SER A 158 7.73 2.75 10.10
N THR A 159 8.69 1.94 10.47
CA THR A 159 9.73 2.26 11.44
C THR A 159 11.09 2.47 10.75
N ALA A 160 11.08 2.70 9.43
CA ALA A 160 12.28 2.78 8.59
C ALA A 160 13.26 1.59 8.82
N GLY A 161 12.71 0.39 9.07
CA GLY A 161 13.53 -0.80 9.35
C GLY A 161 14.00 -0.93 10.80
N ALA A 162 13.81 0.09 11.66
CA ALA A 162 14.32 0.09 13.03
C ALA A 162 13.73 -1.04 13.90
N SER A 163 12.45 -1.38 13.74
CA SER A 163 11.82 -2.42 14.54
C SER A 163 10.55 -3.00 13.92
N PRO A 164 10.63 -4.16 13.25
CA PRO A 164 9.43 -4.88 12.78
C PRO A 164 8.45 -5.22 13.91
N ALA A 165 8.97 -5.55 15.11
CA ALA A 165 8.14 -5.85 16.28
C ALA A 165 7.32 -4.64 16.74
N LEU A 166 7.92 -3.43 16.71
CA LEU A 166 7.21 -2.19 17.01
C LEU A 166 6.13 -1.90 15.96
N ALA A 167 6.45 -2.08 14.68
CA ALA A 167 5.46 -1.91 13.61
C ALA A 167 4.26 -2.87 13.76
N LYS A 168 4.50 -4.15 14.12
CA LYS A 168 3.45 -5.13 14.42
C LYS A 168 2.59 -4.72 15.63
N ARG A 169 3.22 -4.23 16.70
CA ARG A 169 2.51 -3.72 17.88
C ARG A 169 1.63 -2.52 17.51
N MET A 170 2.20 -1.53 16.83
CA MET A 170 1.45 -0.33 16.38
C MET A 170 0.30 -0.71 15.45
N LYS A 171 0.49 -1.67 14.51
CA LYS A 171 -0.58 -2.18 13.65
C LYS A 171 -1.76 -2.69 14.48
N ARG A 172 -1.51 -3.47 15.54
CA ARG A 172 -2.56 -4.00 16.43
C ARG A 172 -3.28 -2.87 17.18
N GLU A 173 -2.55 -1.95 17.79
CA GLU A 173 -3.12 -0.82 18.56
C GLU A 173 -3.93 0.12 17.66
N ILE A 174 -3.40 0.44 16.48
CA ILE A 174 -4.07 1.32 15.51
C ILE A 174 -5.33 0.63 14.95
N SER A 175 -5.29 -0.69 14.65
CA SER A 175 -6.47 -1.41 14.16
C SER A 175 -7.62 -1.44 15.17
N GLN A 176 -7.30 -1.47 16.46
CA GLN A 176 -8.30 -1.40 17.54
C GLN A 176 -8.90 0.01 17.70
N SER A 177 -8.09 1.05 17.51
CA SER A 177 -8.49 2.45 17.72
C SER A 177 -9.16 3.08 16.50
N PHE A 178 -8.69 2.74 15.29
CA PHE A 178 -9.08 3.36 14.03
C PHE A 178 -9.64 2.34 13.02
N GLY A 179 -10.38 1.34 13.49
CA GLY A 179 -10.93 0.27 12.67
C GLY A 179 -12.25 0.63 12.00
N GLU A 180 -13.21 -0.26 12.16
CA GLU A 180 -14.51 -0.26 11.48
C GLU A 180 -15.29 1.06 11.59
N PRO A 181 -15.43 1.75 12.76
CA PRO A 181 -16.21 2.98 12.83
C PRO A 181 -15.70 4.09 11.92
N TYR A 182 -14.38 4.23 11.78
CA TYR A 182 -13.76 5.21 10.89
C TYR A 182 -13.94 4.82 9.41
N ALA A 183 -13.81 3.54 9.09
CA ALA A 183 -14.07 3.03 7.75
C ALA A 183 -15.53 3.27 7.35
N ARG A 184 -16.46 3.04 8.26
CA ARG A 184 -17.88 3.28 8.05
C ARG A 184 -18.19 4.75 7.84
N LEU A 185 -17.61 5.65 8.66
CA LEU A 185 -17.74 7.09 8.45
C LEU A 185 -17.20 7.50 7.07
N ALA A 186 -16.06 6.97 6.64
CA ALA A 186 -15.49 7.28 5.33
C ALA A 186 -16.43 6.87 4.18
N VAL A 187 -17.14 5.74 4.29
CA VAL A 187 -18.16 5.32 3.32
C VAL A 187 -19.32 6.31 3.31
N ILE A 188 -19.87 6.64 4.49
CA ILE A 188 -20.98 7.59 4.62
C ILE A 188 -20.61 8.94 3.99
N LEU A 189 -19.42 9.48 4.30
CA LEU A 189 -18.97 10.75 3.72
C LEU A 189 -18.82 10.66 2.20
N ASN A 190 -18.35 9.53 1.67
CA ASN A 190 -18.22 9.33 0.22
C ASN A 190 -19.57 9.37 -0.50
N ASP A 191 -20.63 8.84 0.10
CA ASP A 191 -21.99 8.85 -0.47
C ASP A 191 -22.49 10.29 -0.74
N HIS A 192 -21.98 11.27 0.02
CA HIS A 192 -22.36 12.67 -0.10
C HIS A 192 -21.44 13.52 -0.99
N ARG A 193 -20.31 12.94 -1.51
CA ARG A 193 -19.38 13.72 -2.35
C ARG A 193 -19.97 14.18 -3.67
N GLY A 194 -20.86 13.36 -4.27
CA GLY A 194 -21.55 13.71 -5.51
C GLY A 194 -22.42 14.95 -5.33
N TRP A 195 -23.26 14.95 -4.30
CA TRP A 195 -24.09 16.09 -3.93
C TRP A 195 -23.25 17.33 -3.63
N ALA A 196 -22.21 17.21 -2.82
CA ALA A 196 -21.35 18.33 -2.47
C ALA A 196 -20.66 18.97 -3.69
N LYS A 197 -20.23 18.15 -4.66
CA LYS A 197 -19.66 18.67 -5.93
C LYS A 197 -20.67 19.39 -6.79
N GLY A 198 -21.93 18.94 -6.82
CA GLY A 198 -23.01 19.55 -7.62
C GLY A 198 -23.62 20.79 -6.98
N THR A 199 -23.61 20.89 -5.63
CA THR A 199 -24.32 21.94 -4.90
C THR A 199 -23.40 23.01 -4.33
N LEU A 200 -22.20 22.64 -3.85
CA LEU A 200 -21.25 23.54 -3.19
C LEU A 200 -20.21 24.06 -4.20
N PRO A 201 -20.27 25.36 -4.56
CA PRO A 201 -19.51 25.89 -5.70
C PRO A 201 -17.99 25.91 -5.47
N THR A 202 -17.56 26.24 -4.25
CA THR A 202 -16.12 26.40 -3.96
C THR A 202 -15.52 25.22 -3.23
N TYR A 203 -14.20 25.10 -3.28
CA TYR A 203 -13.46 24.14 -2.47
C TYR A 203 -13.68 24.41 -0.96
N GLN A 204 -13.74 25.67 -0.56
CA GLN A 204 -13.90 26.09 0.83
C GLN A 204 -15.26 25.63 1.37
N ASP A 205 -16.36 25.82 0.62
CA ASP A 205 -17.69 25.37 1.04
C ASP A 205 -17.74 23.86 1.26
N ARG A 206 -17.13 23.10 0.33
CA ARG A 206 -17.04 21.63 0.46
C ARG A 206 -16.22 21.20 1.68
N LYS A 207 -15.10 21.90 1.93
CA LYS A 207 -14.25 21.66 3.09
C LYS A 207 -15.04 21.90 4.39
N GLU A 208 -15.68 23.05 4.53
CA GLU A 208 -16.47 23.42 5.71
C GLU A 208 -17.64 22.45 5.93
N PHE A 209 -18.30 22.02 4.86
CA PHE A 209 -19.36 21.03 4.96
C PHE A 209 -18.86 19.73 5.57
N PHE A 210 -17.79 19.14 5.04
CA PHE A 210 -17.26 17.86 5.52
C PHE A 210 -16.58 17.98 6.89
N GLU A 211 -15.81 19.05 7.14
CA GLU A 211 -15.21 19.30 8.46
C GLU A 211 -16.27 19.42 9.55
N GLY A 212 -17.38 20.08 9.25
CA GLY A 212 -18.46 20.21 10.19
C GLY A 212 -19.25 18.94 10.46
N ILE A 213 -19.13 17.91 9.60
CA ILE A 213 -19.64 16.56 9.88
C ILE A 213 -18.63 15.79 10.73
N VAL A 214 -17.37 15.79 10.31
CA VAL A 214 -16.29 15.01 10.96
C VAL A 214 -16.04 15.48 12.38
N ASN A 215 -16.13 16.79 12.64
CA ASN A 215 -15.93 17.41 13.94
C ASN A 215 -17.25 17.84 14.61
N GLY A 216 -18.36 17.22 14.20
CA GLY A 216 -19.69 17.57 14.71
C GLY A 216 -19.93 17.12 16.15
N ASP A 217 -20.94 17.74 16.75
CA ASP A 217 -21.50 17.31 18.03
C ASP A 217 -22.97 16.96 17.76
N PRO A 218 -23.39 15.71 18.02
CA PRO A 218 -22.63 14.60 18.60
C PRO A 218 -21.52 14.07 17.67
N ASP A 219 -20.44 13.52 18.29
CA ASP A 219 -19.31 12.92 17.57
C ASP A 219 -19.78 11.78 16.63
N PRO A 220 -19.52 11.87 15.31
CA PRO A 220 -19.97 10.86 14.34
C PRO A 220 -19.37 9.48 14.59
N ILE A 221 -18.14 9.39 15.10
CA ILE A 221 -17.52 8.11 15.45
C ILE A 221 -18.24 7.45 16.62
N GLU A 222 -18.61 8.21 17.64
CA GLU A 222 -19.37 7.71 18.78
C GLU A 222 -20.80 7.31 18.39
N LEU A 223 -21.45 8.02 17.47
CA LEU A 223 -22.74 7.62 16.92
C LEU A 223 -22.64 6.24 16.23
N ILE A 224 -21.63 6.04 15.38
CA ILE A 224 -21.41 4.76 14.69
C ILE A 224 -21.13 3.64 15.69
N LYS A 225 -20.22 3.86 16.65
CA LYS A 225 -19.91 2.86 17.71
C LYS A 225 -21.15 2.41 18.50
N ARG A 226 -22.13 3.29 18.64
CA ARG A 226 -23.40 3.01 19.35
C ARG A 226 -24.51 2.50 18.43
N GLY A 227 -24.22 2.23 17.17
CA GLY A 227 -25.22 1.77 16.18
C GLY A 227 -26.25 2.84 15.78
N ARG A 228 -25.95 4.14 15.99
CA ARG A 228 -26.85 5.27 15.71
C ARG A 228 -26.55 5.92 14.35
N GLU A 229 -26.28 5.11 13.31
CA GLU A 229 -25.97 5.63 11.96
C GLU A 229 -27.14 6.43 11.35
N ASP A 230 -28.38 6.02 11.61
CA ASP A 230 -29.55 6.74 11.09
C ASP A 230 -29.63 8.17 11.61
N GLU A 231 -29.19 8.38 12.85
CA GLU A 231 -29.08 9.72 13.42
C GLU A 231 -27.99 10.55 12.75
N LEU A 232 -26.83 9.96 12.53
CA LEU A 232 -25.75 10.62 11.78
C LEU A 232 -26.24 11.02 10.38
N ARG A 233 -26.93 10.12 9.66
CA ARG A 233 -27.48 10.41 8.33
C ARG A 233 -28.50 11.56 8.38
N ARG A 234 -29.36 11.62 9.39
CA ARG A 234 -30.29 12.76 9.57
C ARG A 234 -29.54 14.07 9.78
N LEU A 235 -28.54 14.09 10.65
CA LEU A 235 -27.72 15.28 10.90
C LEU A 235 -27.03 15.78 9.63
N ILE A 236 -26.57 14.86 8.77
CA ILE A 236 -25.98 15.21 7.48
C ILE A 236 -27.05 15.85 6.55
N GLU A 237 -28.26 15.31 6.50
CA GLU A 237 -29.33 15.88 5.68
C GLU A 237 -29.79 17.25 6.21
N GLU A 238 -29.90 17.43 7.53
CA GLU A 238 -30.17 18.72 8.16
C GLU A 238 -29.09 19.75 7.83
N ARG A 239 -27.80 19.32 7.83
CA ARG A 239 -26.71 20.18 7.42
C ARG A 239 -26.77 20.54 5.93
N LYS A 240 -27.12 19.61 5.05
CA LYS A 240 -27.35 19.89 3.62
C LYS A 240 -28.43 20.95 3.41
N ALA A 241 -29.51 20.91 4.19
CA ALA A 241 -30.62 21.85 4.09
C ALA A 241 -30.21 23.31 4.42
N GLN A 242 -29.08 23.51 5.09
CA GLN A 242 -28.53 24.85 5.37
C GLN A 242 -27.88 25.48 4.12
N TYR A 243 -27.59 24.69 3.09
CA TYR A 243 -27.02 25.20 1.84
C TYR A 243 -28.14 25.27 0.79
N PRO A 244 -28.51 26.48 0.33
CA PRO A 244 -29.54 26.62 -0.70
C PRO A 244 -29.13 25.85 -1.96
N ALA A 245 -30.09 25.13 -2.56
CA ALA A 245 -29.85 24.49 -3.84
C ALA A 245 -29.24 25.52 -4.80
N ALA A 246 -28.11 25.20 -5.42
CA ALA A 246 -27.55 26.06 -6.45
C ALA A 246 -28.64 26.29 -7.49
N LEU A 247 -29.14 27.52 -7.58
CA LEU A 247 -30.05 27.95 -8.60
C LEU A 247 -29.43 27.56 -9.93
N GLY A 248 -30.13 26.72 -10.69
CA GLY A 248 -29.61 26.03 -11.87
C GLY A 248 -28.71 26.90 -12.70
N ALA A 249 -27.55 26.36 -13.05
CA ALA A 249 -26.73 26.87 -14.13
C ALA A 249 -27.61 26.75 -15.41
N SER A 250 -28.22 27.84 -15.77
CA SER A 250 -28.99 27.99 -17.00
C SER A 250 -28.01 27.98 -18.17
N ALA A 251 -28.27 27.09 -19.12
CA ALA A 251 -27.91 27.09 -20.55
C ALA A 251 -26.43 27.25 -20.89
#